data_3bf3214295c96926bd1e6ae602903a48
#
_entry.id   3bf3214295c96926bd1e6ae602903a48
#
_cell.length_a   1.000
_cell.length_b   1.000
_cell.length_c   1.000
_cell.angle_alpha   90.00
_cell.angle_beta   90.00
_cell.angle_gamma   90.00
#
_symmetry.space_group_name_H-M   'P 1'
#
loop_
_entity.id
_entity.type
_entity.pdbx_description
1 polymer ?
#
loop_
_entity_poly.entity_id
_entity_poly.type
_entity_poly.pdbx_seq_one_letter_code
_entity_poly.pdbx_strand_id
1 'polypeptide(L)'
;MKSLKEKFGRVIDFEGSRKSGIQQASIIDFKSFSVIRSHEFLKGDGDFNDWILDVIDKSPNDFWVSHNISIEKNMLTSQMPYLRNASFNKGNITWGPWVDSLKVYKKLYPNLIDYNLKDLCEIFLTKEEIAPLSKVYCKRSKIAYHQSTFDALVTFMLLERLKDKVDLAFFLE
;
A
#
# COMPACT_ATOMS: atom_id res chain seq x y z
N MET A 1 18.83 -11.64 9.22
CA MET A 1 18.04 -10.69 8.41
C MET A 1 17.48 -9.63 9.37
N LYS A 2 17.59 -8.33 9.08
CA LYS A 2 16.93 -7.32 9.92
C LYS A 2 15.41 -7.50 9.83
N SER A 3 14.73 -7.43 10.96
CA SER A 3 13.27 -7.47 11.01
C SER A 3 12.68 -6.36 10.14
N LEU A 4 11.55 -6.60 9.46
CA LEU A 4 10.82 -5.55 8.72
C LEU A 4 10.43 -4.37 9.61
N LYS A 5 10.40 -4.55 10.93
CA LYS A 5 10.14 -3.47 11.89
C LYS A 5 11.12 -2.29 11.78
N GLU A 6 12.35 -2.52 11.35
CA GLU A 6 13.37 -1.47 11.23
C GLU A 6 13.48 -0.89 9.82
N LYS A 7 12.72 -1.44 8.89
CA LYS A 7 12.78 -1.09 7.47
C LYS A 7 11.77 -0.02 7.10
N PHE A 8 12.04 0.63 5.95
CA PHE A 8 11.08 1.52 5.32
C PHE A 8 10.10 0.69 4.51
N GLY A 9 8.83 0.79 4.83
CA GLY A 9 7.75 0.16 4.09
C GLY A 9 6.90 1.21 3.37
N ARG A 10 6.24 0.77 2.32
CA ARG A 10 5.36 1.58 1.49
C ARG A 10 4.07 0.84 1.22
N VAL A 11 2.95 1.32 1.74
CA VAL A 11 1.63 0.82 1.35
C VAL A 11 1.18 1.58 0.12
N ILE A 12 0.69 0.85 -0.87
CA ILE A 12 0.05 1.46 -2.04
C ILE A 12 -1.34 0.88 -2.27
N ASP A 13 -2.19 1.72 -2.82
CA ASP A 13 -3.51 1.36 -3.30
C ASP A 13 -3.88 2.21 -4.51
N PHE A 14 -4.49 1.58 -5.53
CA PHE A 14 -4.88 2.23 -6.77
C PHE A 14 -6.34 1.97 -7.09
N GLU A 15 -7.04 3.04 -7.47
CA GLU A 15 -8.38 2.94 -8.03
C GLU A 15 -8.36 3.24 -9.52
N GLY A 16 -9.03 2.39 -10.28
CA GLY A 16 -9.11 2.52 -11.74
C GLY A 16 -9.28 1.18 -12.44
N SER A 17 -8.94 1.14 -13.70
CA SER A 17 -8.97 -0.08 -14.51
C SER A 17 -7.93 -0.03 -15.61
N ARG A 18 -7.65 -1.18 -16.26
CA ARG A 18 -6.78 -1.21 -17.44
C ARG A 18 -7.27 -0.30 -18.57
N LYS A 19 -8.59 -0.14 -18.71
CA LYS A 19 -9.19 0.69 -19.76
C LYS A 19 -9.16 2.17 -19.43
N SER A 20 -9.47 2.53 -18.20
CA SER A 20 -9.55 3.94 -17.76
C SER A 20 -8.22 4.49 -17.23
N GLY A 21 -7.21 3.63 -17.05
CA GLY A 21 -5.99 3.96 -16.33
C GLY A 21 -6.23 4.15 -14.83
N ILE A 22 -5.21 4.59 -14.13
CA ILE A 22 -5.27 4.91 -12.70
C ILE A 22 -6.00 6.24 -12.53
N GLN A 23 -7.08 6.24 -11.76
CA GLN A 23 -7.91 7.41 -11.48
C GLN A 23 -7.59 8.03 -10.12
N GLN A 24 -7.22 7.18 -9.17
CA GLN A 24 -6.71 7.58 -7.87
C GLN A 24 -5.55 6.66 -7.50
N ALA A 25 -4.59 7.20 -6.79
CA ALA A 25 -3.52 6.43 -6.20
C ALA A 25 -3.17 7.01 -4.82
N SER A 26 -2.78 6.15 -3.92
CA SER A 26 -2.25 6.57 -2.63
C SER A 26 -1.01 5.78 -2.27
N ILE A 27 -0.07 6.47 -1.65
CA ILE A 27 1.14 5.90 -1.10
C ILE A 27 1.28 6.38 0.34
N ILE A 28 1.43 5.43 1.26
CA ILE A 28 1.75 5.70 2.67
C ILE A 28 3.13 5.14 2.97
N ASP A 29 4.09 6.02 3.15
CA ASP A 29 5.43 5.66 3.57
C ASP A 29 5.48 5.57 5.11
N PHE A 30 6.08 4.50 5.61
CA PHE A 30 6.23 4.28 7.04
C PHE A 30 7.61 3.70 7.40
N LYS A 31 8.02 3.92 8.64
CA LYS A 31 9.21 3.29 9.23
C LYS A 31 8.86 2.86 10.64
N SER A 32 9.31 1.68 11.03
CA SER A 32 9.01 1.12 12.35
C SER A 32 7.51 1.13 12.69
N PHE A 33 6.67 0.92 11.68
CA PHE A 33 5.20 1.01 11.74
C PHE A 33 4.67 2.37 12.25
N SER A 34 5.39 3.44 11.97
CA SER A 34 4.91 4.81 12.15
C SER A 34 4.87 5.49 10.79
N VAL A 35 3.73 6.07 10.44
CA VAL A 35 3.57 6.78 9.17
C VAL A 35 4.49 8.00 9.16
N ILE A 36 5.30 8.11 8.11
CA ILE A 36 6.21 9.23 7.88
C ILE A 36 5.56 10.24 6.95
N ARG A 37 4.89 9.74 5.90
CA ARG A 37 4.36 10.56 4.81
C ARG A 37 3.21 9.86 4.10
N SER A 38 2.26 10.62 3.60
CA SER A 38 1.23 10.14 2.68
C SER A 38 1.23 10.99 1.41
N HIS A 39 1.00 10.32 0.29
CA HIS A 39 0.91 10.94 -1.03
C HIS A 39 -0.40 10.51 -1.67
N GLU A 40 -1.11 11.48 -2.24
CA GLU A 40 -2.36 11.23 -2.96
C GLU A 40 -2.23 11.72 -4.40
N PHE A 41 -2.67 10.91 -5.34
CA PHE A 41 -2.87 11.26 -6.73
C PHE A 41 -4.36 11.16 -7.06
N LEU A 42 -4.91 12.19 -7.68
CA LEU A 42 -6.26 12.19 -8.21
C LEU A 42 -6.20 12.50 -9.69
N LYS A 43 -7.13 11.95 -10.47
CA LYS A 43 -7.25 12.26 -11.88
C LYS A 43 -7.38 13.78 -12.07
N GLY A 44 -6.45 14.35 -12.85
CA GLY A 44 -6.34 15.79 -13.04
C GLY A 44 -5.13 16.45 -12.36
N ASP A 45 -4.40 15.72 -11.51
CA ASP A 45 -3.17 16.23 -10.90
C ASP A 45 -1.95 16.21 -11.85
N GLY A 46 -2.14 15.75 -13.09
CA GLY A 46 -1.08 15.60 -14.07
C GLY A 46 -0.89 14.16 -14.52
N ASP A 47 0.32 13.81 -14.95
CA ASP A 47 0.66 12.45 -15.37
C ASP A 47 0.97 11.56 -14.17
N PHE A 48 0.35 10.38 -14.14
CA PHE A 48 0.56 9.42 -13.05
C PHE A 48 1.99 8.90 -12.99
N ASN A 49 2.63 8.70 -14.15
CA ASN A 49 3.99 8.16 -14.20
C ASN A 49 4.99 9.15 -13.62
N ASP A 50 4.83 10.43 -13.92
CA ASP A 50 5.67 11.49 -13.36
C ASP A 50 5.46 11.58 -11.85
N TRP A 51 4.21 11.52 -11.38
CA TRP A 51 3.89 11.56 -9.96
C TRP A 51 4.51 10.39 -9.19
N ILE A 52 4.34 9.14 -9.67
CA ILE A 52 4.85 7.98 -8.94
C ILE A 52 6.38 7.94 -8.91
N LEU A 53 7.04 8.35 -10.00
CA LEU A 53 8.50 8.44 -10.05
C LEU A 53 9.01 9.49 -9.05
N ASP A 54 8.39 10.65 -8.99
CA ASP A 54 8.74 11.70 -8.03
C ASP A 54 8.60 11.22 -6.58
N VAL A 55 7.54 10.48 -6.26
CA VAL A 55 7.34 9.91 -4.92
C VAL A 55 8.40 8.85 -4.58
N ILE A 56 8.76 7.99 -5.55
CA ILE A 56 9.75 6.93 -5.36
C ILE A 56 11.13 7.52 -5.12
N ASP A 57 11.51 8.52 -5.89
CA ASP A 57 12.84 9.13 -5.79
C ASP A 57 13.05 9.88 -4.46
N LYS A 58 11.98 10.39 -3.87
CA LYS A 58 12.04 11.20 -2.64
C LYS A 58 12.06 10.39 -1.35
N SER A 59 11.74 9.11 -1.40
CA SER A 59 11.60 8.30 -0.18
C SER A 59 12.30 6.95 -0.31
N PRO A 60 13.15 6.58 0.66
CA PRO A 60 13.69 5.23 0.71
C PRO A 60 12.55 4.22 0.89
N ASN A 61 12.71 3.05 0.28
CA ASN A 61 11.75 1.96 0.40
C ASN A 61 12.47 0.62 0.35
N ASP A 62 12.24 -0.22 1.36
CA ASP A 62 12.78 -1.57 1.44
C ASP A 62 11.78 -2.61 0.96
N PHE A 63 10.48 -2.34 1.08
CA PHE A 63 9.42 -3.24 0.65
C PHE A 63 8.09 -2.51 0.41
N TRP A 64 7.27 -3.11 -0.43
CA TRP A 64 5.94 -2.63 -0.79
C TRP A 64 4.87 -3.45 -0.10
N VAL A 65 3.72 -2.85 0.11
CA VAL A 65 2.54 -3.48 0.71
C VAL A 65 1.31 -3.12 -0.09
N SER A 66 0.43 -4.08 -0.31
CA SER A 66 -0.93 -3.83 -0.77
C SER A 66 -1.87 -4.93 -0.26
N HIS A 67 -3.15 -4.67 -0.36
CA HIS A 67 -4.18 -5.69 -0.15
C HIS A 67 -4.54 -6.32 -1.50
N ASN A 68 -4.08 -7.57 -1.74
CA ASN A 68 -4.15 -8.24 -3.04
C ASN A 68 -3.20 -7.62 -4.10
N ILE A 69 -1.90 -7.76 -3.87
CA ILE A 69 -0.84 -7.15 -4.69
C ILE A 69 -0.92 -7.42 -6.19
N SER A 70 -1.66 -8.45 -6.62
CA SER A 70 -1.81 -8.76 -8.05
C SER A 70 -2.51 -7.62 -8.82
N ILE A 71 -3.37 -6.87 -8.15
CA ILE A 71 -4.09 -5.72 -8.73
C ILE A 71 -3.09 -4.60 -9.02
N GLU A 72 -2.36 -4.16 -8.00
CA GLU A 72 -1.40 -3.06 -8.09
C GLU A 72 -0.25 -3.38 -9.05
N LYS A 73 0.30 -4.61 -8.98
CA LYS A 73 1.32 -5.06 -9.93
C LYS A 73 0.82 -5.02 -11.38
N ASN A 74 -0.41 -5.45 -11.62
CA ASN A 74 -1.00 -5.42 -12.96
C ASN A 74 -1.25 -3.99 -13.44
N MET A 75 -1.72 -3.10 -12.56
CA MET A 75 -1.96 -1.70 -12.90
C MET A 75 -0.64 -0.98 -13.18
N LEU A 76 0.38 -1.13 -12.34
CA LEU A 76 1.72 -0.59 -12.57
C LEU A 76 2.32 -1.10 -13.89
N THR A 77 2.26 -2.40 -14.13
CA THR A 77 2.80 -2.99 -15.38
C THR A 77 2.06 -2.48 -16.62
N SER A 78 0.76 -2.21 -16.52
CA SER A 78 -0.01 -1.68 -17.65
C SER A 78 0.29 -0.22 -17.94
N GLN A 79 0.57 0.57 -16.92
CA GLN A 79 0.90 2.01 -17.05
C GLN A 79 2.37 2.23 -17.40
N MET A 80 3.26 1.40 -16.85
CA MET A 80 4.72 1.56 -16.96
C MET A 80 5.40 0.26 -17.42
N PRO A 81 5.07 -0.25 -18.62
CA PRO A 81 5.56 -1.55 -19.08
C PRO A 81 7.08 -1.61 -19.25
N TYR A 82 7.70 -0.48 -19.57
CA TYR A 82 9.14 -0.39 -19.81
C TYR A 82 9.97 -0.25 -18.54
N LEU A 83 9.36 0.11 -17.42
CA LEU A 83 10.05 0.22 -16.13
C LEU A 83 10.08 -1.10 -15.36
N ARG A 84 9.46 -2.14 -15.88
CA ARG A 84 9.38 -3.46 -15.25
C ARG A 84 10.73 -4.05 -14.85
N ASN A 85 11.80 -3.71 -15.61
CA ASN A 85 13.17 -4.17 -15.37
C ASN A 85 14.18 -3.02 -15.47
N ALA A 86 13.75 -1.77 -15.37
CA ALA A 86 14.68 -0.65 -15.55
C ALA A 86 15.56 -0.50 -14.31
N SER A 87 16.85 -0.67 -14.52
CA SER A 87 17.87 -0.18 -13.59
C SER A 87 18.08 1.29 -13.88
N PHE A 88 17.55 2.17 -13.05
CA PHE A 88 17.96 3.57 -13.11
C PHE A 88 19.33 3.72 -12.46
N ASN A 89 20.20 4.53 -13.08
CA ASN A 89 21.55 4.77 -12.58
C ASN A 89 21.53 5.09 -11.09
N LYS A 90 22.11 4.18 -10.28
CA LYS A 90 22.23 4.20 -8.83
C LYS A 90 21.05 3.75 -7.98
N GLY A 91 19.95 3.34 -8.54
CA GLY A 91 18.85 2.70 -7.81
C GLY A 91 17.96 1.98 -8.81
N ASN A 92 17.87 0.69 -8.69
CA ASN A 92 16.84 -0.04 -9.42
C ASN A 92 15.49 0.39 -8.89
N ILE A 93 14.61 0.93 -9.74
CA ILE A 93 13.19 0.95 -9.38
C ILE A 93 12.74 -0.51 -9.46
N THR A 94 12.73 -1.15 -8.33
CA THR A 94 12.16 -2.48 -8.20
C THR A 94 10.75 -2.33 -7.64
N TRP A 95 9.76 -2.84 -8.38
CA TRP A 95 8.43 -3.04 -7.84
C TRP A 95 8.45 -4.26 -6.91
N GLY A 96 8.92 -4.08 -5.69
CA GLY A 96 9.07 -5.14 -4.71
C GLY A 96 10.37 -5.02 -3.89
N PRO A 97 10.60 -5.96 -2.95
CA PRO A 97 9.71 -7.08 -2.59
C PRO A 97 8.37 -6.61 -2.00
N TRP A 98 7.38 -7.50 -2.04
CA TRP A 98 6.02 -7.19 -1.62
C TRP A 98 5.58 -7.97 -0.38
N VAL A 99 4.72 -7.36 0.42
CA VAL A 99 3.91 -8.04 1.43
C VAL A 99 2.44 -7.91 1.02
N ASP A 100 1.79 -9.03 0.76
CA ASP A 100 0.36 -9.10 0.45
C ASP A 100 -0.45 -9.26 1.75
N SER A 101 -1.12 -8.19 2.18
CA SER A 101 -1.91 -8.25 3.42
C SER A 101 -3.05 -9.28 3.33
N LEU A 102 -3.64 -9.50 2.15
CA LEU A 102 -4.64 -10.54 1.93
C LEU A 102 -4.07 -11.94 2.23
N LYS A 103 -2.87 -12.24 1.71
CA LYS A 103 -2.20 -13.54 1.96
C LYS A 103 -1.79 -13.69 3.43
N VAL A 104 -1.31 -12.61 4.06
CA VAL A 104 -0.99 -12.59 5.49
C VAL A 104 -2.21 -12.99 6.30
N TYR A 105 -3.34 -12.34 6.10
CA TYR A 105 -4.56 -12.63 6.85
C TYR A 105 -5.14 -14.01 6.55
N LYS A 106 -5.14 -14.46 5.30
CA LYS A 106 -5.52 -15.84 4.94
C LYS A 106 -4.68 -16.89 5.66
N LYS A 107 -3.39 -16.65 5.81
CA LYS A 107 -2.48 -17.59 6.48
C LYS A 107 -2.66 -17.60 7.99
N LEU A 108 -2.87 -16.44 8.60
CA LEU A 108 -3.00 -16.30 10.06
C LEU A 108 -4.38 -16.65 10.59
N TYR A 109 -5.41 -16.43 9.80
CA TYR A 109 -6.81 -16.59 10.20
C TYR A 109 -7.58 -17.43 9.16
N PRO A 110 -7.23 -18.71 8.97
CA PRO A 110 -7.76 -19.54 7.86
C PRO A 110 -9.26 -19.82 7.92
N ASN A 111 -9.90 -19.53 9.03
CA ASN A 111 -11.31 -19.82 9.26
C ASN A 111 -12.24 -18.61 9.05
N LEU A 112 -11.73 -17.49 8.56
CA LEU A 112 -12.60 -16.37 8.20
C LEU A 112 -13.37 -16.69 6.93
N ILE A 113 -14.60 -16.16 6.85
CA ILE A 113 -15.49 -16.37 5.69
C ILE A 113 -15.02 -15.54 4.51
N ASP A 114 -14.60 -14.29 4.75
CA ASP A 114 -14.13 -13.38 3.71
C ASP A 114 -12.84 -12.67 4.15
N TYR A 115 -12.10 -12.21 3.15
CA TYR A 115 -10.81 -11.54 3.34
C TYR A 115 -10.74 -10.23 2.54
N ASN A 116 -11.88 -9.71 2.09
CA ASN A 116 -11.87 -8.36 1.51
C ASN A 116 -11.51 -7.33 2.58
N LEU A 117 -10.99 -6.20 2.15
CA LEU A 117 -10.42 -5.20 3.04
C LEU A 117 -11.44 -4.69 4.06
N LYS A 118 -12.68 -4.49 3.64
CA LYS A 118 -13.78 -4.01 4.50
C LYS A 118 -14.06 -4.99 5.63
N ASP A 119 -14.24 -6.28 5.32
CA ASP A 119 -14.57 -7.29 6.32
C ASP A 119 -13.43 -7.49 7.31
N LEU A 120 -12.17 -7.47 6.84
CA LEU A 120 -11.03 -7.51 7.74
C LEU A 120 -10.97 -6.30 8.67
N CYS A 121 -11.28 -5.11 8.16
CA CYS A 121 -11.34 -3.92 9.02
C CYS A 121 -12.45 -4.00 10.05
N GLU A 122 -13.64 -4.47 9.69
CA GLU A 122 -14.76 -4.63 10.61
C GLU A 122 -14.46 -5.64 11.73
N ILE A 123 -13.65 -6.68 11.44
CA ILE A 123 -13.26 -7.69 12.42
C ILE A 123 -12.11 -7.22 13.32
N PHE A 124 -11.14 -6.51 12.76
CA PHE A 124 -9.86 -6.31 13.41
C PHE A 124 -9.53 -4.88 13.83
N LEU A 125 -10.29 -3.89 13.35
CA LEU A 125 -10.10 -2.47 13.66
C LEU A 125 -11.38 -1.88 14.22
N THR A 126 -11.24 -0.86 15.07
CA THR A 126 -12.38 -0.11 15.57
C THR A 126 -12.54 1.22 14.84
N LYS A 127 -13.73 1.80 14.87
CA LYS A 127 -13.97 3.13 14.30
C LYS A 127 -13.16 4.20 15.02
N GLU A 128 -12.94 4.03 16.30
CA GLU A 128 -12.18 4.91 17.17
C GLU A 128 -10.70 4.92 16.81
N GLU A 129 -10.15 3.79 16.33
CA GLU A 129 -8.78 3.70 15.82
C GLU A 129 -8.65 4.33 14.43
N ILE A 130 -9.61 4.08 13.54
CA ILE A 130 -9.58 4.54 12.15
C ILE A 130 -9.82 6.05 12.04
N ALA A 131 -10.79 6.59 12.79
CA ALA A 131 -11.27 7.96 12.60
C ALA A 131 -10.22 9.06 12.78
N PRO A 132 -9.32 9.02 13.77
CA PRO A 132 -8.27 10.04 13.92
C PRO A 132 -7.29 10.04 12.75
N LEU A 133 -6.85 8.85 12.32
CA LEU A 133 -5.87 8.70 11.25
C LEU A 133 -6.45 9.07 9.89
N SER A 134 -7.69 8.66 9.62
CA SER A 134 -8.35 9.03 8.36
C SER A 134 -8.54 10.54 8.22
N LYS A 135 -8.85 11.26 9.31
CA LYS A 135 -8.91 12.74 9.29
C LYS A 135 -7.56 13.41 8.98
N VAL A 136 -6.47 12.77 9.39
CA VAL A 136 -5.13 13.29 9.16
C VAL A 136 -4.66 13.01 7.73
N TYR A 137 -4.92 11.82 7.21
CA TYR A 137 -4.32 11.34 5.97
C TYR A 137 -5.23 11.42 4.75
N CYS A 138 -6.55 11.26 4.89
CA CYS A 138 -7.51 11.38 3.79
C CYS A 138 -7.95 12.85 3.59
N LYS A 139 -7.02 13.71 3.19
CA LYS A 139 -7.29 15.16 3.08
C LYS A 139 -8.03 15.54 1.80
N ARG A 140 -7.78 14.82 0.72
CA ARG A 140 -8.29 15.11 -0.62
C ARG A 140 -9.34 14.10 -1.09
N SER A 141 -9.31 12.89 -0.54
CA SER A 141 -10.24 11.81 -0.83
C SER A 141 -11.33 11.68 0.25
N LYS A 142 -12.40 10.99 -0.08
CA LYS A 142 -13.44 10.65 0.91
C LYS A 142 -12.92 9.59 1.88
N ILE A 143 -13.41 9.62 3.12
CA ILE A 143 -13.19 8.58 4.12
C ILE A 143 -14.19 7.45 3.86
N ALA A 144 -13.89 6.57 2.93
CA ALA A 144 -14.74 5.46 2.52
C ALA A 144 -13.92 4.39 1.80
N TYR A 145 -14.36 3.14 1.81
CA TYR A 145 -13.81 2.08 0.97
C TYR A 145 -13.93 2.45 -0.52
N HIS A 146 -13.05 1.89 -1.33
CA HIS A 146 -12.84 2.23 -2.74
C HIS A 146 -12.40 3.70 -2.93
N GLN A 147 -11.65 4.19 -1.96
CA GLN A 147 -10.89 5.43 -2.06
C GLN A 147 -9.45 5.11 -1.69
N SER A 148 -8.53 5.26 -2.63
CA SER A 148 -7.17 4.75 -2.52
C SER A 148 -6.45 5.14 -1.22
N THR A 149 -6.64 6.36 -0.73
CA THR A 149 -5.99 6.79 0.51
C THR A 149 -6.57 6.12 1.75
N PHE A 150 -7.88 5.94 1.78
CA PHE A 150 -8.53 5.26 2.89
C PHE A 150 -8.13 3.78 2.89
N ASP A 151 -8.15 3.11 1.72
CA ASP A 151 -7.82 1.69 1.60
C ASP A 151 -6.33 1.42 1.89
N ALA A 152 -5.41 2.29 1.44
CA ALA A 152 -4.01 2.22 1.84
C ALA A 152 -3.82 2.40 3.35
N LEU A 153 -4.55 3.35 3.98
CA LEU A 153 -4.45 3.60 5.41
C LEU A 153 -4.91 2.40 6.24
N VAL A 154 -6.08 1.84 5.95
CA VAL A 154 -6.58 0.70 6.71
C VAL A 154 -5.75 -0.57 6.44
N THR A 155 -5.18 -0.73 5.25
CA THR A 155 -4.20 -1.78 4.95
C THR A 155 -2.95 -1.63 5.83
N PHE A 156 -2.44 -0.41 5.98
CA PHE A 156 -1.34 -0.13 6.91
C PHE A 156 -1.71 -0.50 8.34
N MET A 157 -2.88 -0.07 8.84
CA MET A 157 -3.34 -0.34 10.21
C MET A 157 -3.50 -1.84 10.48
N LEU A 158 -4.01 -2.60 9.49
CA LEU A 158 -4.10 -4.06 9.59
C LEU A 158 -2.72 -4.71 9.74
N LEU A 159 -1.69 -4.24 9.05
CA LEU A 159 -0.34 -4.75 9.21
C LEU A 159 0.32 -4.27 10.51
N GLU A 160 0.10 -3.03 10.88
CA GLU A 160 0.65 -2.47 12.13
C GLU A 160 0.24 -3.29 13.35
N ARG A 161 -1.01 -3.70 13.44
CA ARG A 161 -1.49 -4.55 14.55
C ARG A 161 -0.81 -5.92 14.64
N LEU A 162 -0.19 -6.38 13.56
CA LEU A 162 0.53 -7.66 13.49
C LEU A 162 2.02 -7.52 13.81
N LYS A 163 2.55 -6.30 13.87
CA LYS A 163 3.99 -6.01 13.98
C LYS A 163 4.72 -6.73 15.12
N ASP A 164 4.03 -6.98 16.23
CA ASP A 164 4.59 -7.63 17.43
C ASP A 164 4.14 -9.10 17.59
N LYS A 165 3.30 -9.59 16.67
CA LYS A 165 2.72 -10.93 16.74
C LYS A 165 3.31 -11.87 15.71
N VAL A 166 3.81 -11.34 14.61
CA VAL A 166 4.25 -12.11 13.45
C VAL A 166 5.47 -11.44 12.84
N ASP A 167 6.46 -12.24 12.43
CA ASP A 167 7.53 -11.75 11.56
C ASP A 167 7.02 -11.66 10.12
N LEU A 168 6.65 -10.44 9.72
CA LEU A 168 6.16 -10.17 8.37
C LEU A 168 7.19 -10.45 7.26
N ALA A 169 8.47 -10.63 7.61
CA ALA A 169 9.50 -11.01 6.64
C ALA A 169 9.26 -12.37 6.00
N PHE A 170 8.51 -13.27 6.65
CA PHE A 170 8.09 -14.54 6.07
C PHE A 170 7.09 -14.42 4.92
N PHE A 171 6.51 -13.26 4.74
CA PHE A 171 5.51 -12.98 3.71
C PHE A 171 6.05 -12.10 2.58
N LEU A 172 7.35 -11.85 2.55
CA LEU A 172 7.97 -11.14 1.42
C LEU A 172 7.98 -12.03 0.17
N GLU A 173 7.52 -11.49 -0.96
CA GLU A 173 7.50 -12.11 -2.27
C GLU A 173 7.92 -11.17 -3.41
#